data_31c093b59cf87f0538c1c854cb805d0e
#
_entry.id   31c093b59cf87f0538c1c854cb805d0e
#
_cell.length_a   1.000
_cell.length_b   1.000
_cell.length_c   1.000
_cell.angle_alpha   90.00
_cell.angle_beta   90.00
_cell.angle_gamma   90.00
#
_symmetry.space_group_name_H-M   'P 1'
#
loop_
_entity.id
_entity.type
_entity.pdbx_description
1 polymer ?
#
loop_
_entity_poly.entity_id
_entity_poly.type
_entity_poly.pdbx_seq_one_letter_code
_entity_poly.pdbx_strand_id
1 'polypeptide(L)'
;MADSAQAQELVYLVTGGCGFLGEHVVRMLLQQEPRLRELRIFDLHLGPWLEELKTGPVQVTAIQGDVTQAHEVAAAVAGAHVVIHTAGLVDVFGRASPETIHAVNVQGTKNVIEACVQTGTQFLVYTSSMEVVGPNIKGHPFYRGNEDTPYEAVHRHPYPRSKALAEQLVLEANGRKVRGGLPLVTCALRPTGIYGEGHQIMRDLYQQGLRLGGRLFRAIPASVEHGRVYVGNVAWMHVLVARELQERAALMGGQVYFCYDKSPYKSYEDFNMEFLGPCGLRLVGTRPLLPYWLLMLLAFLNALLQWLLRPLLLYAPLLNPYTLAMANTTFTVSTDKAQRHFGYEPLFSWEESRTRTVRWMQTMDSSAQ
;
A
#
# COMPACT_ATOMS: atom_id res chain seq x y z
N MET A 1 -44.51 -15.34 3.61
CA MET A 1 -43.76 -14.89 2.43
C MET A 1 -42.82 -13.82 2.95
N ALA A 2 -41.58 -14.17 3.18
CA ALA A 2 -40.56 -13.20 3.62
C ALA A 2 -40.22 -12.33 2.41
N ASP A 3 -40.48 -11.04 2.56
CA ASP A 3 -40.04 -10.00 1.65
C ASP A 3 -38.50 -10.12 1.51
N SER A 4 -38.03 -10.63 0.37
CA SER A 4 -36.63 -10.58 0.04
C SER A 4 -36.32 -9.11 -0.28
N ALA A 5 -35.94 -8.35 0.76
CA ALA A 5 -35.37 -7.03 0.54
C ALA A 5 -34.21 -7.22 -0.47
N GLN A 6 -34.42 -6.76 -1.70
CA GLN A 6 -33.36 -6.77 -2.73
C GLN A 6 -32.18 -6.03 -2.12
N ALA A 7 -31.07 -6.76 -1.94
CA ALA A 7 -29.85 -6.17 -1.42
C ALA A 7 -29.46 -4.97 -2.30
N GLN A 8 -29.25 -3.81 -1.70
CA GLN A 8 -28.91 -2.59 -2.42
C GLN A 8 -27.69 -2.84 -3.30
N GLU A 9 -27.82 -2.61 -4.59
CA GLU A 9 -26.71 -2.65 -5.53
C GLU A 9 -25.75 -1.48 -5.31
N LEU A 10 -24.47 -1.74 -5.31
CA LEU A 10 -23.43 -0.80 -4.90
C LEU A 10 -22.60 -0.28 -6.06
N VAL A 11 -22.24 0.98 -5.97
CA VAL A 11 -21.25 1.64 -6.83
C VAL A 11 -20.00 1.90 -5.99
N TYR A 12 -18.88 1.31 -6.40
CA TYR A 12 -17.58 1.53 -5.78
C TYR A 12 -16.71 2.42 -6.67
N LEU A 13 -15.93 3.28 -6.06
CA LEU A 13 -14.84 4.02 -6.70
C LEU A 13 -13.51 3.59 -6.08
N VAL A 14 -12.56 3.20 -6.91
CA VAL A 14 -11.17 2.96 -6.50
C VAL A 14 -10.30 4.04 -7.13
N THR A 15 -9.72 4.92 -6.31
CA THR A 15 -8.72 5.88 -6.78
C THR A 15 -7.34 5.26 -6.75
N GLY A 16 -6.49 5.56 -7.72
CA GLY A 16 -5.21 4.87 -7.89
C GLY A 16 -5.38 3.41 -8.34
N GLY A 17 -6.51 3.13 -9.01
CA GLY A 17 -6.93 1.76 -9.34
C GLY A 17 -6.07 1.08 -10.41
N CYS A 18 -5.21 1.82 -11.12
CA CYS A 18 -4.24 1.25 -12.06
C CYS A 18 -2.83 1.11 -11.46
N GLY A 19 -2.63 1.51 -10.20
CA GLY A 19 -1.41 1.28 -9.45
C GLY A 19 -1.26 -0.18 -8.97
N PHE A 20 -0.10 -0.51 -8.40
CA PHE A 20 0.23 -1.86 -7.93
C PHE A 20 -0.83 -2.46 -7.01
N LEU A 21 -1.19 -1.77 -5.93
CA LEU A 21 -2.24 -2.24 -5.01
C LEU A 21 -3.63 -2.06 -5.63
N GLY A 22 -3.87 -0.94 -6.32
CA GLY A 22 -5.17 -0.60 -6.87
C GLY A 22 -5.72 -1.64 -7.84
N GLU A 23 -4.89 -2.17 -8.74
CA GLU A 23 -5.27 -3.25 -9.64
C GLU A 23 -5.74 -4.50 -8.88
N HIS A 24 -5.01 -4.90 -7.83
CA HIS A 24 -5.41 -6.04 -7.00
C HIS A 24 -6.73 -5.78 -6.26
N VAL A 25 -6.98 -4.55 -5.78
CA VAL A 25 -8.26 -4.17 -5.15
C VAL A 25 -9.40 -4.22 -6.17
N VAL A 26 -9.19 -3.70 -7.38
CA VAL A 26 -10.17 -3.75 -8.48
C VAL A 26 -10.55 -5.20 -8.80
N ARG A 27 -9.56 -6.06 -9.02
CA ARG A 27 -9.79 -7.49 -9.32
C ARG A 27 -10.46 -8.22 -8.16
N MET A 28 -10.09 -7.89 -6.92
CA MET A 28 -10.69 -8.46 -5.71
C MET A 28 -12.16 -8.05 -5.54
N LEU A 29 -12.51 -6.80 -5.80
CA LEU A 29 -13.90 -6.34 -5.78
C LEU A 29 -14.75 -7.10 -6.79
N LEU A 30 -14.28 -7.26 -8.03
CA LEU A 30 -14.98 -8.00 -9.07
C LEU A 30 -15.19 -9.47 -8.72
N GLN A 31 -14.29 -10.07 -7.94
CA GLN A 31 -14.36 -11.48 -7.55
C GLN A 31 -15.18 -11.71 -6.27
N GLN A 32 -15.13 -10.77 -5.34
CA GLN A 32 -15.57 -11.01 -3.97
C GLN A 32 -16.75 -10.13 -3.53
N GLU A 33 -17.12 -9.04 -4.23
CA GLU A 33 -18.26 -8.19 -3.83
C GLU A 33 -19.53 -8.54 -4.61
N PRO A 34 -20.45 -9.33 -4.02
CA PRO A 34 -21.64 -9.79 -4.72
C PRO A 34 -22.67 -8.70 -5.00
N ARG A 35 -22.63 -7.57 -4.26
CA ARG A 35 -23.52 -6.42 -4.44
C ARG A 35 -22.99 -5.40 -5.42
N LEU A 36 -21.84 -5.68 -6.08
CA LEU A 36 -21.18 -4.75 -6.98
C LEU A 36 -21.95 -4.61 -8.30
N ARG A 37 -22.57 -3.47 -8.52
CA ARG A 37 -23.21 -3.11 -9.80
C ARG A 37 -22.27 -2.37 -10.74
N GLU A 38 -21.56 -1.36 -10.20
CA GLU A 38 -20.66 -0.52 -10.96
C GLU A 38 -19.33 -0.37 -10.20
N LEU A 39 -18.23 -0.54 -10.89
CA LEU A 39 -16.88 -0.28 -10.41
C LEU A 39 -16.26 0.84 -11.22
N ARG A 40 -15.99 1.95 -10.56
CA ARG A 40 -15.26 3.09 -11.14
C ARG A 40 -13.80 3.02 -10.75
N ILE A 41 -12.94 3.19 -11.74
CA ILE A 41 -11.48 3.16 -11.59
C ILE A 41 -10.97 4.53 -11.98
N PHE A 42 -10.45 5.28 -11.00
CA PHE A 42 -9.92 6.64 -11.20
C PHE A 42 -8.41 6.63 -11.05
N ASP A 43 -7.68 7.00 -12.08
CA ASP A 43 -6.22 7.03 -12.07
C ASP A 43 -5.67 8.08 -13.04
N LEU A 44 -4.45 8.55 -12.78
CA LEU A 44 -3.73 9.46 -13.66
C LEU A 44 -3.39 8.80 -15.00
N HIS A 45 -3.09 7.49 -14.97
CA HIS A 45 -2.74 6.69 -16.13
C HIS A 45 -3.56 5.41 -16.19
N LEU A 46 -4.36 5.24 -17.23
CA LEU A 46 -5.18 4.06 -17.42
C LEU A 46 -4.36 2.92 -18.05
N GLY A 47 -4.42 1.75 -17.44
CA GLY A 47 -3.74 0.55 -17.94
C GLY A 47 -4.53 -0.17 -19.04
N PRO A 48 -3.87 -0.80 -20.03
CA PRO A 48 -4.53 -1.53 -21.12
C PRO A 48 -5.36 -2.74 -20.63
N TRP A 49 -5.04 -3.31 -19.47
CA TRP A 49 -5.75 -4.43 -18.87
C TRP A 49 -7.20 -4.11 -18.49
N LEU A 50 -7.57 -2.82 -18.40
CA LEU A 50 -8.95 -2.39 -18.13
C LEU A 50 -9.93 -2.81 -19.21
N GLU A 51 -9.49 -2.98 -20.46
CA GLU A 51 -10.35 -3.44 -21.56
C GLU A 51 -10.86 -4.87 -21.32
N GLU A 52 -10.05 -5.72 -20.68
CA GLU A 52 -10.43 -7.09 -20.34
C GLU A 52 -11.60 -7.13 -19.34
N LEU A 53 -11.74 -6.11 -18.50
CA LEU A 53 -12.77 -6.06 -17.45
C LEU A 53 -14.13 -5.63 -17.96
N LYS A 54 -14.21 -5.01 -19.13
CA LYS A 54 -15.47 -4.50 -19.71
C LYS A 54 -16.43 -5.59 -20.19
N THR A 55 -15.96 -6.84 -20.27
CA THR A 55 -16.75 -7.98 -20.75
C THR A 55 -17.52 -8.70 -19.66
N GLY A 56 -17.33 -8.32 -18.39
CA GLY A 56 -17.96 -8.94 -17.23
C GLY A 56 -19.39 -8.46 -16.97
N PRO A 57 -20.09 -9.07 -16.00
CA PRO A 57 -21.45 -8.71 -15.61
C PRO A 57 -21.52 -7.37 -14.87
N VAL A 58 -20.42 -6.92 -14.26
CA VAL A 58 -20.33 -5.67 -13.53
C VAL A 58 -19.97 -4.55 -14.51
N GLN A 59 -20.65 -3.41 -14.40
CA GLN A 59 -20.28 -2.23 -15.18
C GLN A 59 -18.94 -1.69 -14.67
N VAL A 60 -17.92 -1.65 -15.55
CA VAL A 60 -16.59 -1.09 -15.22
C VAL A 60 -16.41 0.22 -15.98
N THR A 61 -16.18 1.30 -15.22
CA THR A 61 -15.98 2.66 -15.76
C THR A 61 -14.58 3.14 -15.43
N ALA A 62 -13.72 3.28 -16.43
CA ALA A 62 -12.39 3.84 -16.28
C ALA A 62 -12.42 5.36 -16.45
N ILE A 63 -11.90 6.10 -15.49
CA ILE A 63 -11.89 7.57 -15.43
C ILE A 63 -10.44 8.02 -15.30
N GLN A 64 -9.91 8.67 -16.32
CA GLN A 64 -8.60 9.30 -16.23
C GLN A 64 -8.72 10.64 -15.52
N GLY A 65 -7.86 10.85 -14.50
CA GLY A 65 -7.86 12.10 -13.73
C GLY A 65 -6.80 12.12 -12.64
N ASP A 66 -6.59 13.29 -12.08
CA ASP A 66 -5.59 13.57 -11.05
C ASP A 66 -6.26 13.87 -9.70
N VAL A 67 -5.88 13.13 -8.66
CA VAL A 67 -6.40 13.33 -7.28
C VAL A 67 -6.12 14.73 -6.75
N THR A 68 -5.14 15.44 -7.28
CA THR A 68 -4.82 16.83 -6.91
C THR A 68 -5.86 17.83 -7.46
N GLN A 69 -6.67 17.42 -8.45
CA GLN A 69 -7.71 18.24 -9.07
C GLN A 69 -9.07 17.98 -8.43
N ALA A 70 -9.49 18.87 -7.53
CA ALA A 70 -10.71 18.68 -6.73
C ALA A 70 -11.97 18.44 -7.57
N HIS A 71 -12.11 19.12 -8.74
CA HIS A 71 -13.28 18.98 -9.61
C HIS A 71 -13.34 17.61 -10.30
N GLU A 72 -12.19 17.04 -10.69
CA GLU A 72 -12.11 15.70 -11.30
C GLU A 72 -12.48 14.64 -10.28
N VAL A 73 -11.94 14.75 -9.04
CA VAL A 73 -12.28 13.86 -7.93
C VAL A 73 -13.77 13.93 -7.59
N ALA A 74 -14.34 15.14 -7.50
CA ALA A 74 -15.76 15.33 -7.21
C ALA A 74 -16.66 14.69 -8.29
N ALA A 75 -16.30 14.83 -9.57
CA ALA A 75 -17.02 14.20 -10.67
C ALA A 75 -16.96 12.66 -10.59
N ALA A 76 -15.80 12.08 -10.27
CA ALA A 76 -15.64 10.63 -10.15
C ALA A 76 -16.40 10.05 -8.95
N VAL A 77 -16.42 10.75 -7.81
CA VAL A 77 -17.07 10.32 -6.56
C VAL A 77 -18.61 10.44 -6.64
N ALA A 78 -19.14 11.38 -7.42
CA ALA A 78 -20.57 11.65 -7.50
C ALA A 78 -21.41 10.39 -7.79
N GLY A 79 -22.30 9.99 -6.86
CA GLY A 79 -23.11 8.78 -6.95
C GLY A 79 -22.43 7.47 -6.56
N ALA A 80 -21.18 7.50 -6.13
CA ALA A 80 -20.54 6.34 -5.52
C ALA A 80 -21.08 6.14 -4.09
N HIS A 81 -21.25 4.88 -3.67
CA HIS A 81 -21.61 4.51 -2.31
C HIS A 81 -20.38 4.36 -1.43
N VAL A 82 -19.32 3.78 -1.98
CA VAL A 82 -18.06 3.48 -1.29
C VAL A 82 -16.88 3.98 -2.11
N VAL A 83 -15.96 4.67 -1.46
CA VAL A 83 -14.66 5.03 -2.04
C VAL A 83 -13.57 4.23 -1.34
N ILE A 84 -12.76 3.54 -2.12
CA ILE A 84 -11.49 2.95 -1.67
C ILE A 84 -10.37 3.82 -2.23
N HIS A 85 -9.71 4.56 -1.35
CA HIS A 85 -8.69 5.53 -1.73
C HIS A 85 -7.30 4.92 -1.61
N THR A 86 -6.79 4.39 -2.74
CA THR A 86 -5.43 3.82 -2.81
C THR A 86 -4.44 4.74 -3.52
N ALA A 87 -4.92 5.80 -4.19
CA ALA A 87 -4.06 6.76 -4.84
C ALA A 87 -3.06 7.37 -3.85
N GLY A 88 -1.79 7.29 -4.19
CA GLY A 88 -0.72 7.82 -3.37
C GLY A 88 0.63 7.62 -4.01
N LEU A 89 1.52 8.57 -3.79
CA LEU A 89 2.89 8.53 -4.27
C LEU A 89 3.79 7.95 -3.18
N VAL A 90 4.24 6.70 -3.39
CA VAL A 90 5.18 6.01 -2.51
C VAL A 90 6.59 6.32 -3.00
N ASP A 91 7.32 7.13 -2.25
CA ASP A 91 8.69 7.46 -2.59
C ASP A 91 9.59 7.57 -1.36
N VAL A 92 10.41 6.57 -1.15
CA VAL A 92 11.45 6.51 -0.11
C VAL A 92 12.85 6.71 -0.68
N PHE A 93 12.97 6.91 -1.99
CA PHE A 93 14.24 7.03 -2.71
C PHE A 93 14.53 8.47 -3.18
N GLY A 94 13.57 9.41 -3.00
CA GLY A 94 13.72 10.80 -3.41
C GLY A 94 13.61 11.02 -4.92
N ARG A 95 12.75 10.25 -5.59
CA ARG A 95 12.42 10.40 -7.02
C ARG A 95 11.52 11.61 -7.26
N ALA A 96 10.62 11.89 -6.32
CA ALA A 96 9.71 13.01 -6.36
C ALA A 96 10.10 14.11 -5.36
N SER A 97 9.65 15.35 -5.60
CA SER A 97 9.85 16.44 -4.64
C SER A 97 8.93 16.26 -3.42
N PRO A 98 9.32 16.78 -2.24
CA PRO A 98 8.44 16.79 -1.07
C PRO A 98 7.09 17.47 -1.33
N GLU A 99 7.07 18.51 -2.18
CA GLU A 99 5.86 19.25 -2.56
C GLU A 99 4.93 18.36 -3.40
N THR A 100 5.47 17.59 -4.34
CA THR A 100 4.70 16.63 -5.15
C THR A 100 4.13 15.53 -4.27
N ILE A 101 4.93 14.97 -3.34
CA ILE A 101 4.46 13.95 -2.39
C ILE A 101 3.33 14.51 -1.53
N HIS A 102 3.47 15.74 -1.02
CA HIS A 102 2.43 16.40 -0.24
C HIS A 102 1.16 16.66 -1.07
N ALA A 103 1.30 17.17 -2.29
CA ALA A 103 0.18 17.47 -3.17
C ALA A 103 -0.66 16.21 -3.45
N VAL A 104 -0.01 15.09 -3.80
CA VAL A 104 -0.72 13.83 -4.09
C VAL A 104 -1.28 13.22 -2.81
N ASN A 105 -0.43 13.01 -1.78
CA ASN A 105 -0.83 12.21 -0.62
C ASN A 105 -1.71 12.97 0.38
N VAL A 106 -1.49 14.27 0.57
CA VAL A 106 -2.24 15.06 1.56
C VAL A 106 -3.38 15.83 0.89
N GLN A 107 -3.07 16.67 -0.11
CA GLN A 107 -4.10 17.45 -0.76
C GLN A 107 -5.06 16.55 -1.56
N GLY A 108 -4.54 15.51 -2.27
CA GLY A 108 -5.36 14.53 -2.96
C GLY A 108 -6.32 13.80 -2.01
N THR A 109 -5.85 13.37 -0.84
CA THR A 109 -6.73 12.76 0.19
C THR A 109 -7.78 13.73 0.69
N LYS A 110 -7.40 15.01 0.92
CA LYS A 110 -8.36 16.04 1.30
C LYS A 110 -9.43 16.24 0.22
N ASN A 111 -9.06 16.27 -1.05
CA ASN A 111 -10.00 16.38 -2.17
C ASN A 111 -11.00 15.19 -2.19
N VAL A 112 -10.53 13.97 -1.92
CA VAL A 112 -11.41 12.78 -1.84
C VAL A 112 -12.38 12.89 -0.66
N ILE A 113 -11.93 13.32 0.52
CA ILE A 113 -12.79 13.54 1.68
C ILE A 113 -13.87 14.59 1.37
N GLU A 114 -13.47 15.75 0.84
CA GLU A 114 -14.41 16.83 0.51
C GLU A 114 -15.39 16.41 -0.59
N ALA A 115 -14.94 15.64 -1.58
CA ALA A 115 -15.81 15.07 -2.61
C ALA A 115 -16.87 14.14 -1.99
N CYS A 116 -16.49 13.23 -1.08
CA CYS A 116 -17.43 12.37 -0.37
C CYS A 116 -18.48 13.21 0.39
N VAL A 117 -18.06 14.23 1.11
CA VAL A 117 -18.95 15.13 1.86
C VAL A 117 -19.94 15.86 0.93
N GLN A 118 -19.43 16.43 -0.15
CA GLN A 118 -20.23 17.25 -1.08
C GLN A 118 -21.19 16.43 -1.95
N THR A 119 -20.83 15.19 -2.31
CA THR A 119 -21.63 14.34 -3.20
C THR A 119 -22.57 13.40 -2.47
N GLY A 120 -22.43 13.21 -1.15
CA GLY A 120 -23.27 12.33 -0.34
C GLY A 120 -22.72 10.90 -0.20
N THR A 121 -21.46 10.66 -0.57
CA THR A 121 -20.81 9.35 -0.42
C THR A 121 -20.50 9.10 1.05
N GLN A 122 -21.01 7.98 1.58
CA GLN A 122 -21.00 7.71 3.02
C GLN A 122 -19.78 6.94 3.52
N PHE A 123 -19.15 6.10 2.68
CA PHE A 123 -18.11 5.17 3.14
C PHE A 123 -16.79 5.44 2.45
N LEU A 124 -15.73 5.60 3.25
CA LEU A 124 -14.35 5.84 2.77
C LEU A 124 -13.37 4.91 3.45
N VAL A 125 -12.73 4.03 2.69
CA VAL A 125 -11.58 3.23 3.11
C VAL A 125 -10.30 3.87 2.56
N TYR A 126 -9.38 4.19 3.44
CA TYR A 126 -8.11 4.83 3.07
C TYR A 126 -6.94 3.87 3.22
N THR A 127 -6.09 3.79 2.20
CA THR A 127 -4.82 3.08 2.28
C THR A 127 -3.75 3.97 2.89
N SER A 128 -3.48 3.76 4.14
CA SER A 128 -2.38 4.37 4.89
C SER A 128 -1.07 3.58 4.69
N SER A 129 -0.22 3.52 5.70
CA SER A 129 1.03 2.76 5.71
C SER A 129 1.44 2.45 7.15
N MET A 130 2.15 1.33 7.38
CA MET A 130 2.84 1.10 8.64
C MET A 130 3.82 2.24 8.98
N GLU A 131 4.34 2.93 7.97
CA GLU A 131 5.31 4.02 8.15
C GLU A 131 4.72 5.26 8.85
N VAL A 132 3.40 5.33 9.01
CA VAL A 132 2.75 6.33 9.87
C VAL A 132 3.19 6.17 11.34
N VAL A 133 3.44 4.94 11.76
CA VAL A 133 3.92 4.62 13.12
C VAL A 133 5.43 4.48 13.16
N GLY A 134 6.05 3.89 12.16
CA GLY A 134 7.49 3.65 12.12
C GLY A 134 7.90 2.68 11.00
N PRO A 135 9.09 2.12 11.00
CA PRO A 135 10.15 2.25 12.03
C PRO A 135 10.71 3.67 12.14
N ASN A 136 11.13 4.08 13.34
CA ASN A 136 11.75 5.38 13.53
C ASN A 136 13.26 5.35 13.28
N ILE A 137 13.82 6.54 13.02
CA ILE A 137 15.25 6.71 12.74
C ILE A 137 16.16 6.48 13.96
N LYS A 138 15.60 6.36 15.18
CA LYS A 138 16.35 6.05 16.40
C LYS A 138 16.65 4.55 16.53
N GLY A 139 16.10 3.71 15.63
CA GLY A 139 16.31 2.27 15.62
C GLY A 139 15.58 1.51 16.74
N HIS A 140 14.59 2.11 17.39
CA HIS A 140 13.79 1.43 18.41
C HIS A 140 12.92 0.35 17.72
N PRO A 141 13.01 -0.91 18.15
CA PRO A 141 12.24 -2.00 17.56
C PRO A 141 10.76 -1.91 17.92
N PHE A 142 9.91 -2.46 17.01
CA PHE A 142 8.48 -2.66 17.24
C PHE A 142 8.18 -4.15 17.05
N TYR A 143 8.00 -4.86 18.15
CA TYR A 143 7.80 -6.31 18.13
C TYR A 143 6.34 -6.70 18.27
N ARG A 144 5.76 -7.31 17.22
CA ARG A 144 4.38 -7.84 17.23
C ARG A 144 3.39 -6.84 17.83
N GLY A 145 3.66 -5.56 17.61
CA GLY A 145 2.82 -4.48 18.12
C GLY A 145 1.48 -4.41 17.39
N ASN A 146 0.49 -3.84 18.03
CA ASN A 146 -0.82 -3.53 17.47
C ASN A 146 -1.03 -2.01 17.41
N GLU A 147 -2.23 -1.57 17.01
CA GLU A 147 -2.56 -0.17 16.81
C GLU A 147 -2.51 0.67 18.11
N ASP A 148 -2.62 0.01 19.27
CA ASP A 148 -2.59 0.64 20.60
C ASP A 148 -1.20 0.59 21.24
N THR A 149 -0.22 -0.09 20.62
CA THR A 149 1.14 -0.19 21.15
C THR A 149 1.83 1.17 21.10
N PRO A 150 2.27 1.71 22.26
CA PRO A 150 2.99 2.97 22.31
C PRO A 150 4.30 2.91 21.50
N TYR A 151 4.49 3.84 20.59
CA TYR A 151 5.70 3.95 19.80
C TYR A 151 5.94 5.40 19.38
N GLU A 152 7.15 5.88 19.60
CA GLU A 152 7.51 7.26 19.23
C GLU A 152 7.82 7.32 17.73
N ALA A 153 6.88 7.83 16.94
CA ALA A 153 7.08 8.07 15.52
C ALA A 153 7.82 9.39 15.27
N VAL A 154 8.89 9.34 14.46
CA VAL A 154 9.65 10.51 14.03
C VAL A 154 9.70 10.57 12.51
N HIS A 155 8.86 11.42 11.94
CA HIS A 155 8.70 11.56 10.49
C HIS A 155 9.61 12.66 9.93
N ARG A 156 10.86 12.33 9.62
CA ARG A 156 11.78 13.23 8.90
C ARG A 156 11.68 13.11 7.38
N HIS A 157 11.33 11.93 6.88
CA HIS A 157 11.18 11.69 5.46
C HIS A 157 9.82 12.19 4.95
N PRO A 158 9.73 12.80 3.74
CA PRO A 158 8.49 13.36 3.20
C PRO A 158 7.35 12.34 3.09
N TYR A 159 7.64 11.11 2.65
CA TYR A 159 6.61 10.09 2.44
C TYR A 159 5.88 9.69 3.73
N PRO A 160 6.51 9.14 4.79
CA PRO A 160 5.79 8.79 6.02
C PRO A 160 5.10 10.00 6.67
N ARG A 161 5.72 11.18 6.59
CA ARG A 161 5.09 12.43 7.07
C ARG A 161 3.80 12.73 6.32
N SER A 162 3.78 12.60 4.99
CA SER A 162 2.57 12.83 4.18
C SER A 162 1.48 11.81 4.49
N LYS A 163 1.84 10.53 4.69
CA LYS A 163 0.89 9.47 5.05
C LYS A 163 0.30 9.69 6.45
N ALA A 164 1.09 10.12 7.42
CA ALA A 164 0.62 10.44 8.77
C ALA A 164 -0.38 11.60 8.75
N LEU A 165 -0.09 12.67 8.01
CA LEU A 165 -1.02 13.81 7.86
C LEU A 165 -2.31 13.40 7.15
N ALA A 166 -2.22 12.61 6.08
CA ALA A 166 -3.39 12.17 5.34
C ALA A 166 -4.27 11.21 6.18
N GLU A 167 -3.67 10.28 6.92
CA GLU A 167 -4.41 9.41 7.83
C GLU A 167 -5.16 10.22 8.90
N GLN A 168 -4.50 11.20 9.49
CA GLN A 168 -5.13 12.09 10.47
C GLN A 168 -6.37 12.80 9.87
N LEU A 169 -6.27 13.36 8.66
CA LEU A 169 -7.40 13.97 7.97
C LEU A 169 -8.57 13.00 7.75
N VAL A 170 -8.28 11.76 7.38
CA VAL A 170 -9.29 10.72 7.18
C VAL A 170 -10.01 10.37 8.50
N LEU A 171 -9.26 10.22 9.59
CA LEU A 171 -9.82 9.91 10.91
C LEU A 171 -10.64 11.07 11.48
N GLU A 172 -10.16 12.31 11.32
CA GLU A 172 -10.89 13.52 11.72
C GLU A 172 -12.16 13.75 10.90
N ALA A 173 -12.21 13.24 9.67
CA ALA A 173 -13.40 13.34 8.82
C ALA A 173 -14.52 12.36 9.23
N ASN A 174 -14.23 11.36 10.06
CA ASN A 174 -15.25 10.42 10.52
C ASN A 174 -16.38 11.14 11.27
N GLY A 175 -17.62 10.85 10.91
CA GLY A 175 -18.81 11.47 11.50
C GLY A 175 -19.20 12.82 10.90
N ARG A 176 -18.40 13.42 9.98
CA ARG A 176 -18.82 14.62 9.23
C ARG A 176 -20.10 14.34 8.46
N LYS A 177 -21.04 15.29 8.46
CA LYS A 177 -22.27 15.14 7.68
C LYS A 177 -21.99 15.27 6.20
N VAL A 178 -22.37 14.25 5.44
CA VAL A 178 -22.35 14.29 3.97
C VAL A 178 -23.65 14.92 3.44
N ARG A 179 -23.67 15.28 2.17
CA ARG A 179 -24.91 15.74 1.50
C ARG A 179 -26.01 14.69 1.69
N GLY A 180 -27.14 15.11 2.20
CA GLY A 180 -28.23 14.20 2.61
C GLY A 180 -28.28 13.93 4.11
N GLY A 181 -27.30 14.42 4.90
CA GLY A 181 -27.32 14.45 6.36
C GLY A 181 -26.80 13.20 7.07
N LEU A 182 -26.45 12.13 6.34
CA LEU A 182 -25.83 10.93 6.90
C LEU A 182 -24.38 11.22 7.34
N PRO A 183 -23.84 10.48 8.32
CA PRO A 183 -22.44 10.63 8.70
C PRO A 183 -21.50 9.97 7.66
N LEU A 184 -20.39 10.61 7.36
CA LEU A 184 -19.26 9.97 6.69
C LEU A 184 -18.62 8.96 7.63
N VAL A 185 -18.44 7.73 7.18
CA VAL A 185 -17.81 6.66 7.94
C VAL A 185 -16.47 6.34 7.28
N THR A 186 -15.38 6.57 8.02
CA THR A 186 -14.01 6.40 7.48
C THR A 186 -13.27 5.31 8.22
N CYS A 187 -12.34 4.64 7.54
CA CYS A 187 -11.41 3.68 8.13
C CYS A 187 -10.07 3.76 7.39
N ALA A 188 -8.98 3.63 8.13
CA ALA A 188 -7.64 3.60 7.58
C ALA A 188 -7.01 2.22 7.72
N LEU A 189 -6.34 1.75 6.66
CA LEU A 189 -5.58 0.50 6.64
C LEU A 189 -4.09 0.82 6.55
N ARG A 190 -3.28 0.20 7.42
CA ARG A 190 -1.82 0.35 7.47
C ARG A 190 -1.12 -0.93 6.99
N PRO A 191 -0.95 -1.12 5.68
CA PRO A 191 -0.18 -2.25 5.18
C PRO A 191 1.27 -2.20 5.68
N THR A 192 1.82 -3.36 6.02
CA THR A 192 3.25 -3.57 6.13
C THR A 192 3.90 -3.58 4.75
N GLY A 193 5.18 -3.92 4.61
CA GLY A 193 5.82 -3.97 3.29
C GLY A 193 5.09 -4.93 2.35
N ILE A 194 4.36 -4.40 1.37
CA ILE A 194 3.58 -5.19 0.42
C ILE A 194 4.52 -5.91 -0.55
N TYR A 195 4.20 -7.15 -0.89
CA TYR A 195 4.87 -7.93 -1.94
C TYR A 195 3.83 -8.64 -2.82
N GLY A 196 4.25 -9.14 -3.96
CA GLY A 196 3.39 -9.91 -4.87
C GLY A 196 3.55 -9.50 -6.33
N GLU A 197 2.64 -9.97 -7.16
CA GLU A 197 2.64 -9.75 -8.60
C GLU A 197 2.50 -8.27 -8.93
N GLY A 198 3.38 -7.76 -9.79
CA GLY A 198 3.43 -6.34 -10.19
C GLY A 198 4.36 -5.46 -9.35
N HIS A 199 5.02 -5.98 -8.28
CA HIS A 199 5.85 -5.19 -7.40
C HIS A 199 7.15 -4.72 -8.06
N GLN A 200 7.26 -3.41 -8.33
CA GLN A 200 8.36 -2.84 -9.11
C GLN A 200 9.74 -3.03 -8.46
N ILE A 201 9.86 -2.85 -7.14
CA ILE A 201 11.16 -2.99 -6.45
C ILE A 201 11.68 -4.43 -6.54
N MET A 202 10.81 -5.44 -6.49
CA MET A 202 11.22 -6.83 -6.68
C MET A 202 11.74 -7.07 -8.09
N ARG A 203 11.12 -6.47 -9.09
CA ARG A 203 11.59 -6.49 -10.49
C ARG A 203 12.95 -5.84 -10.61
N ASP A 204 13.14 -4.66 -10.01
CA ASP A 204 14.41 -3.92 -10.05
C ASP A 204 15.53 -4.72 -9.36
N LEU A 205 15.26 -5.34 -8.20
CA LEU A 205 16.21 -6.21 -7.49
C LEU A 205 16.58 -7.45 -8.29
N TYR A 206 15.61 -8.07 -8.96
CA TYR A 206 15.85 -9.21 -9.84
C TYR A 206 16.80 -8.84 -10.99
N GLN A 207 16.49 -7.74 -11.69
CA GLN A 207 17.34 -7.25 -12.78
C GLN A 207 18.76 -6.88 -12.31
N GLN A 208 18.86 -6.26 -11.12
CA GLN A 208 20.16 -5.95 -10.52
C GLN A 208 20.93 -7.24 -10.22
N GLY A 209 20.29 -8.26 -9.66
CA GLY A 209 20.89 -9.55 -9.39
C GLY A 209 21.42 -10.21 -10.65
N LEU A 210 20.67 -10.18 -11.75
CA LEU A 210 21.13 -10.70 -13.05
C LEU A 210 22.38 -9.97 -13.56
N ARG A 211 22.43 -8.64 -13.45
CA ARG A 211 23.61 -7.82 -13.84
C ARG A 211 24.85 -8.15 -13.01
N LEU A 212 24.68 -8.63 -11.79
CA LEU A 212 25.73 -9.05 -10.87
C LEU A 212 26.06 -10.56 -10.97
N GLY A 213 25.67 -11.21 -12.06
CA GLY A 213 25.90 -12.63 -12.29
C GLY A 213 25.15 -13.55 -11.34
N GLY A 214 23.93 -13.20 -10.99
CA GLY A 214 23.06 -13.99 -10.11
C GLY A 214 23.36 -13.81 -8.61
N ARG A 215 24.14 -12.79 -8.23
CA ARG A 215 24.59 -12.59 -6.85
C ARG A 215 24.02 -11.29 -6.26
N LEU A 216 23.50 -11.38 -5.07
CA LEU A 216 23.16 -10.24 -4.22
C LEU A 216 24.05 -10.29 -2.98
N PHE A 217 24.44 -9.16 -2.45
CA PHE A 217 25.33 -9.09 -1.29
C PHE A 217 24.57 -8.63 -0.07
N ARG A 218 24.78 -9.35 1.06
CA ARG A 218 24.11 -9.03 2.31
C ARG A 218 24.56 -7.68 2.88
N ALA A 219 23.62 -6.80 3.15
CA ALA A 219 23.83 -5.51 3.80
C ALA A 219 23.12 -5.41 5.16
N ILE A 220 22.13 -6.28 5.43
CA ILE A 220 21.28 -6.24 6.60
C ILE A 220 21.49 -7.49 7.45
N PRO A 221 21.60 -7.37 8.80
CA PRO A 221 21.66 -8.53 9.68
C PRO A 221 20.42 -9.42 9.52
N ALA A 222 20.64 -10.75 9.46
CA ALA A 222 19.53 -11.71 9.37
C ALA A 222 18.62 -11.73 10.61
N SER A 223 19.09 -11.18 11.72
CA SER A 223 18.33 -11.07 12.99
C SER A 223 17.30 -9.94 12.99
N VAL A 224 17.35 -9.03 12.03
CA VAL A 224 16.34 -7.96 11.90
C VAL A 224 15.09 -8.53 11.25
N GLU A 225 13.95 -8.35 11.89
CA GLU A 225 12.68 -8.90 11.42
C GLU A 225 11.75 -7.79 10.90
N HIS A 226 11.15 -8.04 9.76
CA HIS A 226 10.11 -7.18 9.17
C HIS A 226 8.83 -7.97 8.92
N GLY A 227 7.68 -7.34 9.18
CA GLY A 227 6.39 -7.81 8.69
C GLY A 227 6.27 -7.48 7.19
N ARG A 228 5.86 -8.48 6.41
CA ARG A 228 5.56 -8.32 4.97
C ARG A 228 4.19 -8.91 4.71
N VAL A 229 3.44 -8.32 3.80
CA VAL A 229 2.07 -8.75 3.49
C VAL A 229 1.88 -8.95 1.99
N TYR A 230 1.20 -10.02 1.61
CA TYR A 230 0.86 -10.30 0.22
C TYR A 230 -0.17 -9.30 -0.31
N VAL A 231 0.05 -8.78 -1.49
CA VAL A 231 -0.82 -7.77 -2.12
C VAL A 231 -2.27 -8.22 -2.23
N GLY A 232 -2.50 -9.50 -2.53
CA GLY A 232 -3.85 -10.08 -2.59
C GLY A 232 -4.56 -10.07 -1.23
N ASN A 233 -3.83 -10.30 -0.12
CA ASN A 233 -4.39 -10.21 1.23
C ASN A 233 -4.66 -8.77 1.66
N VAL A 234 -3.84 -7.81 1.21
CA VAL A 234 -4.13 -6.38 1.40
C VAL A 234 -5.40 -5.99 0.64
N ALA A 235 -5.52 -6.40 -0.63
CA ALA A 235 -6.71 -6.15 -1.44
C ALA A 235 -7.97 -6.76 -0.80
N TRP A 236 -7.88 -8.00 -0.32
CA TRP A 236 -8.97 -8.65 0.42
C TRP A 236 -9.38 -7.87 1.66
N MET A 237 -8.42 -7.40 2.44
CA MET A 237 -8.74 -6.61 3.65
C MET A 237 -9.47 -5.30 3.31
N HIS A 238 -9.13 -4.64 2.18
CA HIS A 238 -9.86 -3.46 1.71
C HIS A 238 -11.33 -3.77 1.39
N VAL A 239 -11.58 -4.88 0.69
CA VAL A 239 -12.95 -5.31 0.35
C VAL A 239 -13.73 -5.68 1.61
N LEU A 240 -13.12 -6.44 2.53
CA LEU A 240 -13.73 -6.83 3.78
C LEU A 240 -14.10 -5.61 4.65
N VAL A 241 -13.14 -4.67 4.83
CA VAL A 241 -13.39 -3.45 5.60
C VAL A 241 -14.45 -2.57 4.94
N ALA A 242 -14.50 -2.49 3.62
CA ALA A 242 -15.52 -1.75 2.91
C ALA A 242 -16.94 -2.30 3.17
N ARG A 243 -17.09 -3.62 3.32
CA ARG A 243 -18.35 -4.28 3.74
C ARG A 243 -18.67 -3.97 5.18
N GLU A 244 -17.72 -4.17 6.07
CA GLU A 244 -17.88 -3.98 7.51
C GLU A 244 -18.22 -2.54 7.88
N LEU A 245 -17.70 -1.55 7.17
CA LEU A 245 -18.08 -0.15 7.34
C LEU A 245 -19.56 0.08 7.11
N GLN A 246 -20.17 -0.64 6.17
CA GLN A 246 -21.61 -0.51 5.85
C GLN A 246 -22.48 -1.22 6.89
N GLU A 247 -22.04 -2.37 7.39
CA GLU A 247 -22.80 -3.21 8.30
C GLU A 247 -22.62 -2.83 9.77
N ARG A 248 -21.41 -2.38 10.14
CA ARG A 248 -21.01 -2.09 11.53
C ARG A 248 -20.36 -0.71 11.66
N ALA A 249 -20.96 0.31 11.07
CA ALA A 249 -20.45 1.68 11.03
C ALA A 249 -20.00 2.22 12.41
N ALA A 250 -20.76 1.92 13.48
CA ALA A 250 -20.44 2.38 14.83
C ALA A 250 -19.16 1.75 15.41
N LEU A 251 -18.83 0.51 15.01
CA LEU A 251 -17.60 -0.19 15.44
C LEU A 251 -16.40 0.20 14.57
N MET A 252 -16.64 0.32 13.28
CA MET A 252 -15.58 0.45 12.27
C MET A 252 -15.17 1.88 11.98
N GLY A 253 -16.10 2.85 12.20
CA GLY A 253 -15.87 4.26 11.89
C GLY A 253 -14.76 4.88 12.73
N GLY A 254 -13.83 5.60 12.07
CA GLY A 254 -12.69 6.23 12.71
C GLY A 254 -11.60 5.28 13.16
N GLN A 255 -11.66 3.99 12.77
CA GLN A 255 -10.68 2.99 13.16
C GLN A 255 -9.51 2.92 12.20
N VAL A 256 -8.40 2.38 12.74
CA VAL A 256 -7.18 2.05 12.01
C VAL A 256 -6.89 0.58 12.22
N TYR A 257 -6.42 -0.10 11.16
CA TYR A 257 -6.01 -1.51 11.25
C TYR A 257 -4.70 -1.75 10.51
N PHE A 258 -3.78 -2.50 11.11
CA PHE A 258 -2.63 -3.04 10.39
C PHE A 258 -3.05 -4.12 9.41
N CYS A 259 -2.51 -4.05 8.18
CA CYS A 259 -2.62 -5.13 7.21
C CYS A 259 -1.35 -5.98 7.25
N TYR A 260 -1.50 -7.17 7.76
CA TYR A 260 -0.48 -8.19 7.81
C TYR A 260 -1.14 -9.57 7.62
N ASP A 261 -0.38 -10.53 7.18
CA ASP A 261 -0.81 -11.92 7.03
C ASP A 261 0.16 -12.88 7.72
N LYS A 262 0.10 -14.18 7.42
CA LYS A 262 0.98 -15.18 8.02
C LYS A 262 2.32 -15.32 7.29
N SER A 263 2.75 -14.30 6.55
CA SER A 263 4.08 -14.25 5.92
C SER A 263 5.18 -14.29 6.99
N PRO A 264 6.28 -15.03 6.78
CA PRO A 264 7.31 -15.18 7.80
C PRO A 264 8.03 -13.86 8.06
N TYR A 265 8.31 -13.59 9.33
CA TYR A 265 9.14 -12.47 9.74
C TYR A 265 10.60 -12.78 9.43
N LYS A 266 11.19 -12.00 8.55
CA LYS A 266 12.58 -12.11 8.11
C LYS A 266 13.18 -10.73 7.83
N SER A 267 14.49 -10.64 7.68
CA SER A 267 15.11 -9.45 7.11
C SER A 267 14.60 -9.22 5.68
N TYR A 268 14.66 -7.98 5.19
CA TYR A 268 14.23 -7.69 3.81
C TYR A 268 14.93 -8.57 2.78
N GLU A 269 16.22 -8.82 2.96
CA GLU A 269 17.02 -9.63 2.04
C GLU A 269 16.62 -11.10 2.10
N ASP A 270 16.52 -11.68 3.29
CA ASP A 270 16.13 -13.08 3.45
C ASP A 270 14.69 -13.33 2.99
N PHE A 271 13.81 -12.36 3.20
CA PHE A 271 12.44 -12.45 2.69
C PHE A 271 12.41 -12.41 1.17
N ASN A 272 13.15 -11.48 0.56
CA ASN A 272 13.20 -11.38 -0.91
C ASN A 272 13.79 -12.64 -1.54
N MET A 273 14.72 -13.33 -0.85
CA MET A 273 15.28 -14.60 -1.34
C MET A 273 14.28 -15.76 -1.41
N GLU A 274 13.15 -15.68 -0.72
CA GLU A 274 12.05 -16.65 -0.89
C GLU A 274 11.51 -16.67 -2.34
N PHE A 275 11.66 -15.56 -3.05
CA PHE A 275 11.18 -15.38 -4.42
C PHE A 275 12.32 -15.36 -5.43
N LEU A 276 13.42 -14.69 -5.10
CA LEU A 276 14.58 -14.54 -5.97
C LEU A 276 15.42 -15.82 -6.07
N GLY A 277 15.47 -16.61 -4.99
CA GLY A 277 16.19 -17.90 -4.97
C GLY A 277 15.69 -18.90 -6.01
N PRO A 278 14.37 -19.16 -6.09
CA PRO A 278 13.79 -19.99 -7.15
C PRO A 278 14.01 -19.47 -8.58
N CYS A 279 14.31 -18.18 -8.73
CA CYS A 279 14.69 -17.55 -10.02
C CYS A 279 16.21 -17.52 -10.25
N GLY A 280 16.99 -18.34 -9.53
CA GLY A 280 18.42 -18.53 -9.77
C GLY A 280 19.36 -17.53 -9.09
N LEU A 281 18.84 -16.58 -8.29
CA LEU A 281 19.69 -15.64 -7.57
C LEU A 281 20.17 -16.22 -6.23
N ARG A 282 21.31 -15.72 -5.74
CA ARG A 282 21.90 -16.13 -4.46
C ARG A 282 22.29 -14.92 -3.62
N LEU A 283 21.98 -14.96 -2.34
CA LEU A 283 22.45 -13.98 -1.36
C LEU A 283 23.83 -14.42 -0.83
N VAL A 284 24.84 -13.61 -1.05
CA VAL A 284 26.21 -13.89 -0.65
C VAL A 284 26.49 -13.32 0.74
N GLY A 285 26.98 -14.16 1.64
CA GLY A 285 27.34 -13.81 3.01
C GLY A 285 26.26 -14.15 4.03
N THR A 286 26.73 -14.62 5.21
CA THR A 286 25.88 -14.88 6.39
C THR A 286 25.74 -13.66 7.29
N ARG A 287 26.66 -12.69 7.12
CA ARG A 287 26.69 -11.40 7.83
C ARG A 287 26.79 -10.27 6.82
N PRO A 288 26.39 -9.04 7.20
CA PRO A 288 26.60 -7.87 6.36
C PRO A 288 28.06 -7.77 5.89
N LEU A 289 28.24 -7.52 4.59
CA LEU A 289 29.57 -7.42 3.97
C LEU A 289 30.35 -6.22 4.52
N LEU A 290 29.64 -5.13 4.81
CA LEU A 290 30.20 -3.91 5.36
C LEU A 290 29.58 -3.61 6.72
N PRO A 291 30.35 -3.02 7.67
CA PRO A 291 29.78 -2.59 8.95
C PRO A 291 28.78 -1.45 8.76
N TYR A 292 27.80 -1.37 9.65
CA TYR A 292 26.68 -0.41 9.56
C TYR A 292 27.14 1.05 9.40
N TRP A 293 28.18 1.46 10.13
CA TRP A 293 28.69 2.83 10.06
C TRP A 293 29.22 3.18 8.66
N LEU A 294 29.85 2.22 7.97
CA LEU A 294 30.36 2.42 6.60
C LEU A 294 29.20 2.46 5.59
N LEU A 295 28.23 1.58 5.74
CA LEU A 295 27.00 1.64 4.93
C LEU A 295 26.27 2.96 5.11
N MET A 296 26.21 3.48 6.34
CA MET A 296 25.60 4.78 6.63
C MET A 296 26.39 5.94 6.01
N LEU A 297 27.72 5.89 6.05
CA LEU A 297 28.58 6.86 5.35
C LEU A 297 28.31 6.85 3.84
N LEU A 298 28.27 5.67 3.22
CA LEU A 298 27.94 5.53 1.80
C LEU A 298 26.52 6.03 1.48
N ALA A 299 25.56 5.78 2.36
CA ALA A 299 24.21 6.28 2.23
C ALA A 299 24.14 7.82 2.27
N PHE A 300 24.92 8.46 3.16
CA PHE A 300 25.03 9.93 3.19
C PHE A 300 25.73 10.48 1.95
N LEU A 301 26.78 9.83 1.45
CA LEU A 301 27.43 10.21 0.19
C LEU A 301 26.48 10.10 -1.00
N ASN A 302 25.67 9.05 -1.05
CA ASN A 302 24.62 8.92 -2.06
C ASN A 302 23.58 10.05 -1.96
N ALA A 303 23.15 10.41 -0.76
CA ALA A 303 22.19 11.51 -0.56
C ALA A 303 22.80 12.86 -0.97
N LEU A 304 24.07 13.10 -0.67
CA LEU A 304 24.79 14.29 -1.11
C LEU A 304 24.91 14.33 -2.64
N LEU A 305 25.28 13.19 -3.26
CA LEU A 305 25.38 13.08 -4.72
C LEU A 305 24.01 13.30 -5.38
N GLN A 306 22.95 12.72 -4.81
CA GLN A 306 21.58 12.95 -5.26
C GLN A 306 21.22 14.45 -5.24
N TRP A 307 21.56 15.14 -4.16
CA TRP A 307 21.30 16.58 -4.03
C TRP A 307 22.10 17.40 -5.07
N LEU A 308 23.38 17.08 -5.28
CA LEU A 308 24.22 17.75 -6.27
C LEU A 308 23.77 17.51 -7.71
N LEU A 309 23.32 16.30 -8.03
CA LEU A 309 22.92 15.92 -9.39
C LEU A 309 21.48 16.30 -9.73
N ARG A 310 20.66 16.64 -8.73
CA ARG A 310 19.22 16.94 -8.91
C ARG A 310 18.90 17.90 -10.06
N PRO A 311 19.66 18.99 -10.33
CA PRO A 311 19.39 19.87 -11.45
C PRO A 311 19.74 19.27 -12.82
N LEU A 312 20.55 18.19 -12.88
CA LEU A 312 21.09 17.64 -14.11
C LEU A 312 20.43 16.32 -14.51
N LEU A 313 20.16 15.46 -13.53
CA LEU A 313 19.58 14.14 -13.77
C LEU A 313 18.86 13.59 -12.53
N LEU A 314 17.96 12.65 -12.78
CA LEU A 314 17.27 11.90 -11.72
C LEU A 314 18.17 10.75 -11.22
N TYR A 315 18.87 10.99 -10.11
CA TYR A 315 19.64 9.99 -9.39
C TYR A 315 18.89 9.61 -8.10
N ALA A 316 18.38 8.39 -8.02
CA ALA A 316 17.58 7.89 -6.90
C ALA A 316 18.12 6.54 -6.41
N PRO A 317 19.20 6.56 -5.60
CA PRO A 317 19.84 5.34 -5.13
C PRO A 317 18.97 4.59 -4.12
N LEU A 318 18.96 3.25 -4.18
CA LEU A 318 18.27 2.40 -3.20
C LEU A 318 18.86 2.57 -1.80
N LEU A 319 20.18 2.76 -1.71
CA LEU A 319 20.90 3.00 -0.45
C LEU A 319 20.89 4.49 -0.13
N ASN A 320 20.03 4.89 0.81
CA ASN A 320 20.02 6.20 1.42
C ASN A 320 19.88 6.07 2.95
N PRO A 321 20.11 7.14 3.74
CA PRO A 321 20.08 7.05 5.21
C PRO A 321 18.75 6.57 5.77
N TYR A 322 17.63 6.95 5.15
CA TYR A 322 16.30 6.54 5.58
C TYR A 322 16.06 5.05 5.34
N THR A 323 16.26 4.58 4.11
CA THR A 323 16.04 3.16 3.75
C THR A 323 16.98 2.22 4.51
N LEU A 324 18.23 2.63 4.76
CA LEU A 324 19.18 1.85 5.55
C LEU A 324 18.73 1.75 7.01
N ALA A 325 18.30 2.86 7.63
CA ALA A 325 17.82 2.86 9.00
C ALA A 325 16.56 2.00 9.15
N MET A 326 15.60 2.14 8.23
CA MET A 326 14.39 1.31 8.20
C MET A 326 14.73 -0.18 8.09
N ALA A 327 15.58 -0.53 7.14
CA ALA A 327 15.94 -1.93 6.89
C ALA A 327 16.69 -2.58 8.06
N ASN A 328 17.37 -1.78 8.89
CA ASN A 328 18.09 -2.25 10.09
C ASN A 328 17.27 -2.18 11.39
N THR A 329 16.02 -1.75 11.35
CA THR A 329 15.16 -1.64 12.53
C THR A 329 14.05 -2.68 12.46
N THR A 330 13.98 -3.60 13.41
CA THR A 330 12.90 -4.59 13.49
C THR A 330 11.55 -3.88 13.63
N PHE A 331 10.65 -4.23 12.72
CA PHE A 331 9.29 -3.71 12.73
C PHE A 331 8.29 -4.79 12.31
N THR A 332 7.58 -5.35 13.28
CA THR A 332 6.60 -6.42 13.09
C THR A 332 5.30 -6.07 13.81
N VAL A 333 4.18 -6.40 13.20
CA VAL A 333 2.84 -6.03 13.67
C VAL A 333 1.97 -7.26 13.88
N SER A 334 0.87 -7.06 14.61
CA SER A 334 -0.21 -8.02 14.84
C SER A 334 -1.49 -7.53 14.15
N THR A 335 -2.36 -8.46 13.75
CA THR A 335 -3.71 -8.21 13.23
C THR A 335 -4.81 -8.54 14.25
N ASP A 336 -4.47 -8.64 15.53
CA ASP A 336 -5.40 -9.04 16.60
C ASP A 336 -6.63 -8.14 16.67
N LYS A 337 -6.45 -6.83 16.42
CA LYS A 337 -7.57 -5.88 16.41
C LYS A 337 -8.54 -6.19 15.26
N ALA A 338 -8.02 -6.37 14.04
CA ALA A 338 -8.83 -6.71 12.87
C ALA A 338 -9.57 -8.05 13.06
N GLN A 339 -8.88 -9.05 13.63
CA GLN A 339 -9.48 -10.33 13.93
C GLN A 339 -10.62 -10.21 14.95
N ARG A 340 -10.42 -9.46 16.05
CA ARG A 340 -11.46 -9.25 17.07
C ARG A 340 -12.65 -8.44 16.57
N HIS A 341 -12.41 -7.39 15.77
CA HIS A 341 -13.45 -6.47 15.33
C HIS A 341 -14.31 -7.06 14.21
N PHE A 342 -13.72 -7.73 13.24
CA PHE A 342 -14.45 -8.19 12.05
C PHE A 342 -14.00 -9.56 11.52
N GLY A 343 -13.28 -10.36 12.34
CA GLY A 343 -12.91 -11.72 11.98
C GLY A 343 -11.95 -11.81 10.80
N TYR A 344 -11.04 -10.83 10.65
CA TYR A 344 -10.09 -10.84 9.56
C TYR A 344 -9.25 -12.12 9.57
N GLU A 345 -9.27 -12.83 8.44
CA GLU A 345 -8.36 -13.92 8.11
C GLU A 345 -7.81 -13.68 6.69
N PRO A 346 -6.51 -13.94 6.46
CA PRO A 346 -5.93 -13.85 5.13
C PRO A 346 -6.64 -14.79 4.16
N LEU A 347 -6.97 -14.28 2.96
CA LEU A 347 -7.61 -15.09 1.91
C LEU A 347 -6.63 -16.08 1.28
N PHE A 348 -5.37 -15.69 1.17
CA PHE A 348 -4.29 -16.49 0.59
C PHE A 348 -3.32 -16.93 1.68
N SER A 349 -2.98 -18.22 1.72
CA SER A 349 -1.93 -18.74 2.61
C SER A 349 -0.54 -18.21 2.22
N TRP A 350 0.44 -18.36 3.11
CA TRP A 350 1.83 -18.05 2.78
C TRP A 350 2.34 -18.84 1.57
N GLU A 351 2.07 -20.14 1.53
CA GLU A 351 2.50 -21.02 0.45
C GLU A 351 1.91 -20.61 -0.90
N GLU A 352 0.64 -20.24 -0.91
CA GLU A 352 -0.03 -19.76 -2.12
C GLU A 352 0.52 -18.40 -2.56
N SER A 353 0.65 -17.45 -1.65
CA SER A 353 1.20 -16.12 -1.91
C SER A 353 2.63 -16.20 -2.46
N ARG A 354 3.45 -17.07 -1.85
CA ARG A 354 4.82 -17.33 -2.31
C ARG A 354 4.83 -17.93 -3.72
N THR A 355 4.02 -18.95 -3.95
CA THR A 355 3.94 -19.62 -5.26
C THR A 355 3.50 -18.65 -6.37
N ARG A 356 2.48 -17.83 -6.13
CA ARG A 356 2.00 -16.82 -7.07
C ARG A 356 3.09 -15.81 -7.40
N THR A 357 3.77 -15.30 -6.37
CA THR A 357 4.84 -14.31 -6.53
C THR A 357 6.04 -14.90 -7.31
N VAL A 358 6.46 -16.12 -7.00
CA VAL A 358 7.55 -16.81 -7.73
C VAL A 358 7.15 -17.02 -9.20
N ARG A 359 5.94 -17.51 -9.45
CA ARG A 359 5.46 -17.72 -10.83
C ARG A 359 5.47 -16.42 -11.62
N TRP A 360 4.99 -15.32 -11.02
CA TRP A 360 5.04 -14.01 -11.67
C TRP A 360 6.47 -13.58 -11.96
N MET A 361 7.42 -13.79 -11.05
CA MET A 361 8.82 -13.43 -11.27
C MET A 361 9.44 -14.25 -12.41
N GLN A 362 9.11 -15.53 -12.54
CA GLN A 362 9.59 -16.40 -13.62
C GLN A 362 9.08 -15.97 -15.01
N THR A 363 7.92 -15.29 -15.10
CA THR A 363 7.46 -14.74 -16.38
C THR A 363 8.35 -13.62 -16.92
N MET A 364 9.14 -12.98 -16.05
CA MET A 364 10.08 -11.93 -16.47
C MET A 364 11.31 -12.48 -17.19
N ASP A 365 11.71 -13.73 -16.91
CA ASP A 365 12.80 -14.41 -17.61
C ASP A 365 12.43 -14.71 -19.07
N SER A 366 11.19 -15.11 -19.31
CA SER A 366 10.71 -15.47 -20.65
C SER A 366 10.51 -14.28 -21.58
N SER A 367 10.42 -13.05 -21.04
CA SER A 367 10.28 -11.82 -21.84
C SER A 367 11.61 -11.13 -22.16
N ALA A 368 12.74 -11.67 -21.65
CA ALA A 368 14.09 -11.15 -21.88
C ALA A 368 14.89 -11.99 -22.92
N GLN A 369 14.31 -13.05 -23.45
CA GLN A 369 14.79 -13.86 -24.58
C GLN A 369 14.03 -13.48 -25.87
#